data_738629a50408b67b9ca122268413e5af
#
_entry.id   738629a50408b67b9ca122268413e5af
#
_cell.length_a   1.000
_cell.length_b   1.000
_cell.length_c   1.000
_cell.angle_alpha   90.00
_cell.angle_beta   90.00
_cell.angle_gamma   90.00
#
_symmetry.space_group_name_H-M   'P 1'
#
loop_
_entity.id
_entity.type
_entity.pdbx_description
1 polymer ?
#
loop_
_entity_poly.entity_id
_entity_poly.type
_entity_poly.pdbx_seq_one_letter_code
_entity_poly.pdbx_strand_id
1 'polypeptide(L)'
;MTSVYIETTIPSYYHETRRSPMVTAWRAATRRWWDVCRHGYQLFTSAYALAELDLAPRGKGSRAIALLKDVPLLDEMPGFEEVTAYYIEHRLMPRDAQGDAAHLALASMHHMDFLLTWNCRHLANANKVQHLSVLNARLGLPVPVITTPLMLIPENYA
;
A
#
# COMPACT_ATOMS: atom_id res chain seq x y z
N MET A 1 -16.26 -1.52 -9.79
CA MET A 1 -15.93 -0.82 -8.51
C MET A 1 -14.43 -0.56 -8.50
N THR A 2 -14.05 0.60 -8.02
CA THR A 2 -12.64 1.01 -7.96
C THR A 2 -11.84 0.13 -7.01
N SER A 3 -10.70 -0.35 -7.46
CA SER A 3 -9.84 -1.27 -6.72
C SER A 3 -8.75 -0.54 -5.93
N VAL A 4 -8.50 -1.01 -4.70
CA VAL A 4 -7.49 -0.43 -3.80
C VAL A 4 -6.63 -1.54 -3.23
N TYR A 5 -5.32 -1.45 -3.43
CA TYR A 5 -4.36 -2.29 -2.73
C TYR A 5 -4.04 -1.67 -1.37
N ILE A 6 -4.20 -2.45 -0.33
CA ILE A 6 -3.94 -2.05 1.06
C ILE A 6 -2.53 -2.48 1.45
N GLU A 7 -1.66 -1.50 1.64
CA GLU A 7 -0.28 -1.74 2.06
C GLU A 7 -0.20 -1.85 3.58
N THR A 8 0.85 -2.43 4.08
CA THR A 8 1.08 -2.82 5.49
C THR A 8 0.86 -1.68 6.50
N THR A 9 1.21 -0.44 6.13
CA THR A 9 1.09 0.71 7.04
C THR A 9 -0.35 1.07 7.38
N ILE A 10 -1.31 0.69 6.54
CA ILE A 10 -2.73 1.00 6.79
C ILE A 10 -3.25 0.26 8.02
N PRO A 11 -3.24 -1.08 8.09
CA PRO A 11 -3.66 -1.77 9.30
C PRO A 11 -2.75 -1.49 10.50
N SER A 12 -1.47 -1.20 10.27
CA SER A 12 -0.55 -0.82 11.34
C SER A 12 -0.98 0.49 12.01
N TYR A 13 -1.28 1.52 11.23
CA TYR A 13 -1.73 2.81 11.78
C TYR A 13 -3.11 2.74 12.40
N TYR A 14 -3.98 1.87 11.93
CA TYR A 14 -5.29 1.65 12.55
C TYR A 14 -5.15 1.28 14.04
N HIS A 15 -4.14 0.49 14.38
CA HIS A 15 -3.89 -0.01 15.74
C HIS A 15 -2.74 0.72 16.46
N GLU A 16 -2.21 1.79 15.88
CA GLU A 16 -1.09 2.53 16.45
C GLU A 16 -1.44 3.17 17.79
N THR A 17 -0.53 3.11 18.75
CA THR A 17 -0.72 3.63 20.11
C THR A 17 0.16 4.81 20.47
N ARG A 18 1.18 5.12 19.66
CA ARG A 18 2.02 6.29 19.88
C ARG A 18 1.17 7.57 19.86
N ARG A 19 1.62 8.60 20.57
CA ARG A 19 0.83 9.81 20.80
C ARG A 19 1.40 11.11 20.22
N SER A 20 2.40 11.01 19.33
CA SER A 20 2.85 12.23 18.65
C SER A 20 1.71 12.83 17.81
N PRO A 21 1.69 14.16 17.59
CA PRO A 21 0.60 14.80 16.84
C PRO A 21 0.38 14.21 15.45
N MET A 22 1.46 13.94 14.71
CA MET A 22 1.37 13.37 13.37
C MET A 22 0.80 11.95 13.41
N VAL A 23 1.29 11.10 14.29
CA VAL A 23 0.81 9.71 14.42
C VAL A 23 -0.66 9.67 14.83
N THR A 24 -1.06 10.53 15.75
CA THR A 24 -2.46 10.64 16.19
C THR A 24 -3.37 11.05 15.03
N ALA A 25 -2.94 12.02 14.22
CA ALA A 25 -3.71 12.47 13.06
C ALA A 25 -3.83 11.36 11.99
N TRP A 26 -2.73 10.67 11.71
CA TRP A 26 -2.74 9.57 10.72
C TRP A 26 -3.58 8.38 11.18
N ARG A 27 -3.52 8.06 12.46
CA ARG A 27 -4.40 7.02 13.03
C ARG A 27 -5.87 7.39 12.89
N ALA A 28 -6.24 8.61 13.21
CA ALA A 28 -7.61 9.08 13.07
C ALA A 28 -8.08 9.03 11.62
N ALA A 29 -7.26 9.48 10.68
CA ALA A 29 -7.55 9.41 9.25
C ALA A 29 -7.69 7.96 8.76
N THR A 30 -6.81 7.06 9.23
CA THR A 30 -6.86 5.64 8.87
C THR A 30 -8.14 4.97 9.36
N ARG A 31 -8.51 5.22 10.61
CA ARG A 31 -9.75 4.66 11.20
C ARG A 31 -10.99 5.16 10.48
N ARG A 32 -11.05 6.47 10.20
CA ARG A 32 -12.17 7.04 9.43
C ARG A 32 -12.27 6.39 8.05
N TRP A 33 -11.14 6.26 7.35
CA TRP A 33 -11.12 5.66 6.03
C TRP A 33 -11.58 4.19 6.08
N TRP A 34 -11.01 3.42 7.00
CA TRP A 34 -11.33 2.00 7.14
C TRP A 34 -12.78 1.76 7.56
N ASP A 35 -13.25 2.51 8.54
CA ASP A 35 -14.58 2.27 9.11
C ASP A 35 -15.71 2.82 8.22
N VAL A 36 -15.43 3.85 7.43
CA VAL A 36 -16.45 4.57 6.66
C VAL A 36 -16.21 4.48 5.16
N CYS A 37 -15.05 4.94 4.69
CA CYS A 37 -14.80 5.13 3.25
C CYS A 37 -14.57 3.83 2.48
N ARG A 38 -13.99 2.82 3.10
CA ARG A 38 -13.61 1.56 2.42
C ARG A 38 -14.73 0.87 1.68
N HIS A 39 -15.96 1.05 2.15
CA HIS A 39 -17.13 0.39 1.55
C HIS A 39 -17.44 0.86 0.13
N GLY A 40 -16.86 1.98 -0.29
CA GLY A 40 -16.94 2.47 -1.66
C GLY A 40 -15.92 1.85 -2.61
N TYR A 41 -15.05 0.95 -2.13
CA TYR A 41 -13.94 0.38 -2.89
C TYR A 41 -13.92 -1.14 -2.80
N GLN A 42 -13.26 -1.75 -3.78
CA GLN A 42 -12.92 -3.18 -3.75
C GLN A 42 -11.49 -3.31 -3.23
N LEU A 43 -11.33 -3.91 -2.04
CA LEU A 43 -10.03 -3.99 -1.37
C LEU A 43 -9.27 -5.26 -1.71
N PHE A 44 -7.95 -5.13 -1.82
CA PHE A 44 -7.01 -6.24 -1.99
C PHE A 44 -5.77 -5.99 -1.14
N THR A 45 -5.08 -7.04 -0.76
CA THR A 45 -3.76 -6.98 -0.12
C THR A 45 -2.91 -8.14 -0.63
N SER A 46 -1.89 -8.57 0.10
CA SER A 46 -1.02 -9.64 -0.34
C SER A 46 -0.43 -10.43 0.82
N ALA A 47 0.13 -11.60 0.50
CA ALA A 47 0.90 -12.37 1.46
C ALA A 47 2.14 -11.62 1.96
N TYR A 48 2.70 -10.72 1.15
CA TYR A 48 3.81 -9.84 1.56
C TYR A 48 3.40 -8.91 2.70
N ALA A 49 2.22 -8.31 2.60
CA ALA A 49 1.69 -7.45 3.67
C ALA A 49 1.50 -8.26 4.97
N LEU A 50 0.92 -9.43 4.88
CA LEU A 50 0.72 -10.30 6.04
C LEU A 50 2.04 -10.73 6.66
N ALA A 51 3.04 -11.09 5.85
CA ALA A 51 4.36 -11.47 6.33
C ALA A 51 5.09 -10.32 7.04
N GLU A 52 5.00 -9.10 6.50
CA GLU A 52 5.58 -7.93 7.16
C GLU A 52 4.92 -7.66 8.51
N LEU A 53 3.60 -7.79 8.59
CA LEU A 53 2.86 -7.62 9.84
C LEU A 53 3.21 -8.69 10.88
N ASP A 54 3.44 -9.92 10.43
CA ASP A 54 3.82 -11.04 11.31
C ASP A 54 5.19 -10.83 11.94
N LEU A 55 6.07 -10.03 11.31
CA LEU A 55 7.37 -9.66 11.86
C LEU A 55 7.31 -8.56 12.91
N ALA A 56 6.16 -7.93 13.12
CA ALA A 56 6.02 -6.84 14.09
C ALA A 56 6.25 -7.35 15.52
N PRO A 57 7.02 -6.60 16.36
CA PRO A 57 7.34 -7.05 17.70
C PRO A 57 6.13 -7.09 18.63
N ARG A 58 6.17 -7.98 19.63
CA ARG A 58 5.20 -8.07 20.74
C ARG A 58 3.75 -8.32 20.30
N GLY A 59 3.54 -9.05 19.21
CA GLY A 59 2.20 -9.38 18.74
C GLY A 59 1.39 -8.20 18.20
N LYS A 60 2.02 -7.06 17.97
CA LYS A 60 1.35 -5.89 17.38
C LYS A 60 0.78 -6.16 15.99
N GLY A 61 1.39 -7.07 15.25
CA GLY A 61 0.92 -7.48 13.94
C GLY A 61 -0.38 -8.27 13.96
N SER A 62 -0.69 -8.97 15.05
CA SER A 62 -1.86 -9.86 15.13
C SER A 62 -3.18 -9.12 14.89
N ARG A 63 -3.34 -7.92 15.48
CA ARG A 63 -4.55 -7.10 15.28
C ARG A 63 -4.63 -6.57 13.85
N ALA A 64 -3.50 -6.16 13.29
CA ALA A 64 -3.44 -5.68 11.93
C ALA A 64 -3.78 -6.80 10.93
N ILE A 65 -3.25 -8.00 11.15
CA ILE A 65 -3.58 -9.19 10.33
C ILE A 65 -5.07 -9.50 10.45
N ALA A 66 -5.64 -9.45 11.65
CA ALA A 66 -7.06 -9.69 11.86
C ALA A 66 -7.95 -8.68 11.14
N LEU A 67 -7.51 -7.43 11.02
CA LEU A 67 -8.22 -6.39 10.27
C LEU A 67 -8.32 -6.75 8.77
N LEU A 68 -7.32 -7.44 8.24
CA LEU A 68 -7.23 -7.83 6.83
C LEU A 68 -7.87 -9.19 6.52
N LYS A 69 -8.45 -9.88 7.50
CA LYS A 69 -8.90 -11.29 7.37
C LYS A 69 -9.84 -11.55 6.19
N ASP A 70 -10.67 -10.59 5.83
CA ASP A 70 -11.66 -10.71 4.76
C ASP A 70 -11.22 -10.01 3.46
N VAL A 71 -10.01 -9.47 3.42
CA VAL A 71 -9.46 -8.79 2.24
C VAL A 71 -8.77 -9.82 1.35
N PRO A 72 -9.21 -9.98 0.08
CA PRO A 72 -8.59 -10.92 -0.84
C PRO A 72 -7.11 -10.63 -1.05
N LEU A 73 -6.33 -11.70 -1.24
CA LEU A 73 -4.89 -11.61 -1.51
C LEU A 73 -4.63 -11.63 -3.01
N LEU A 74 -3.78 -10.72 -3.48
CA LEU A 74 -3.26 -10.75 -4.84
C LEU A 74 -2.09 -11.73 -4.89
N ASP A 75 -2.14 -12.67 -5.85
CA ASP A 75 -1.09 -13.65 -6.05
C ASP A 75 0.06 -13.07 -6.88
N GLU A 76 1.26 -13.64 -6.72
CA GLU A 76 2.36 -13.35 -7.63
C GLU A 76 2.00 -13.82 -9.04
N MET A 77 2.24 -12.95 -10.00
CA MET A 77 2.08 -13.25 -11.41
C MET A 77 3.43 -13.61 -12.05
N PRO A 78 3.44 -14.34 -13.17
CA PRO A 78 4.68 -14.53 -13.93
C PRO A 78 5.33 -13.18 -14.25
N GLY A 79 6.65 -13.07 -13.97
CA GLY A 79 7.38 -11.81 -14.12
C GLY A 79 7.46 -10.94 -12.88
N PHE A 80 6.83 -11.34 -11.78
CA PHE A 80 6.82 -10.55 -10.54
C PHE A 80 8.22 -10.25 -10.01
N GLU A 81 9.10 -11.26 -9.96
CA GLU A 81 10.47 -11.08 -9.47
C GLU A 81 11.28 -10.12 -10.35
N GLU A 82 11.09 -10.20 -11.65
CA GLU A 82 11.74 -9.32 -12.62
C GLU A 82 11.27 -7.86 -12.46
N VAL A 83 9.99 -7.65 -12.22
CA VAL A 83 9.44 -6.31 -12.00
C VAL A 83 9.99 -5.70 -10.71
N THR A 84 10.01 -6.45 -9.61
CA THR A 84 10.57 -5.97 -8.34
C THR A 84 12.05 -5.65 -8.47
N ALA A 85 12.82 -6.53 -9.13
CA ALA A 85 14.25 -6.31 -9.40
C ALA A 85 14.47 -5.07 -10.27
N TYR A 86 13.61 -4.85 -11.26
CA TYR A 86 13.69 -3.68 -12.15
C TYR A 86 13.54 -2.38 -11.39
N TYR A 87 12.58 -2.29 -10.46
CA TYR A 87 12.40 -1.09 -9.62
C TYR A 87 13.64 -0.78 -8.76
N ILE A 88 14.28 -1.81 -8.23
CA ILE A 88 15.48 -1.65 -7.41
C ILE A 88 16.69 -1.31 -8.27
N GLU A 89 16.88 -2.01 -9.38
CA GLU A 89 17.98 -1.78 -10.33
C GLU A 89 17.97 -0.35 -10.90
N HIS A 90 16.78 0.17 -11.21
CA HIS A 90 16.60 1.52 -11.74
C HIS A 90 16.38 2.57 -10.64
N ARG A 91 16.69 2.22 -9.40
CA ARG A 91 16.70 3.13 -8.24
C ARG A 91 15.38 3.84 -7.95
N LEU A 92 14.28 3.25 -8.35
CA LEU A 92 12.96 3.70 -7.89
C LEU A 92 12.81 3.39 -6.39
N MET A 93 13.25 2.20 -5.98
CA MET A 93 13.31 1.76 -4.59
C MET A 93 14.75 1.44 -4.21
N PRO A 94 15.19 1.73 -2.96
CA PRO A 94 16.50 1.30 -2.47
C PRO A 94 16.53 -0.22 -2.27
N ARG A 95 17.75 -0.80 -2.19
CA ARG A 95 17.92 -2.26 -2.08
C ARG A 95 17.29 -2.87 -0.83
N ASP A 96 17.21 -2.11 0.24
CA ASP A 96 16.60 -2.53 1.51
C ASP A 96 15.07 -2.36 1.53
N ALA A 97 14.49 -1.77 0.50
CA ALA A 97 13.03 -1.56 0.37
C ALA A 97 12.38 -2.59 -0.57
N GLN A 98 12.77 -3.87 -0.46
CA GLN A 98 12.20 -4.93 -1.30
C GLN A 98 10.70 -5.15 -1.06
N GLY A 99 10.24 -4.96 0.17
CA GLY A 99 8.81 -5.00 0.49
C GLY A 99 8.03 -3.93 -0.25
N ASP A 100 8.55 -2.70 -0.30
CA ASP A 100 7.91 -1.59 -1.02
C ASP A 100 7.85 -1.87 -2.53
N ALA A 101 8.94 -2.43 -3.09
CA ALA A 101 8.97 -2.85 -4.49
C ALA A 101 7.94 -3.96 -4.77
N ALA A 102 7.78 -4.90 -3.84
CA ALA A 102 6.80 -5.98 -3.97
C ALA A 102 5.37 -5.44 -3.98
N HIS A 103 5.03 -4.53 -3.07
CA HIS A 103 3.71 -3.91 -3.03
C HIS A 103 3.40 -3.16 -4.33
N LEU A 104 4.35 -2.38 -4.81
CA LEU A 104 4.19 -1.63 -6.06
C LEU A 104 4.05 -2.56 -7.27
N ALA A 105 4.86 -3.62 -7.34
CA ALA A 105 4.80 -4.60 -8.42
C ALA A 105 3.43 -5.30 -8.45
N LEU A 106 2.93 -5.75 -7.32
CA LEU A 106 1.61 -6.39 -7.24
C LEU A 106 0.49 -5.44 -7.67
N ALA A 107 0.49 -4.22 -7.15
CA ALA A 107 -0.51 -3.23 -7.52
C ALA A 107 -0.47 -2.89 -9.01
N SER A 108 0.72 -2.77 -9.60
CA SER A 108 0.89 -2.47 -11.02
C SER A 108 0.48 -3.65 -11.91
N MET A 109 0.94 -4.86 -11.59
CA MET A 109 0.69 -6.06 -12.39
C MET A 109 -0.77 -6.51 -12.35
N HIS A 110 -1.45 -6.30 -11.23
CA HIS A 110 -2.89 -6.57 -11.09
C HIS A 110 -3.78 -5.40 -11.50
N HIS A 111 -3.20 -4.34 -12.06
CA HIS A 111 -3.95 -3.17 -12.56
C HIS A 111 -4.84 -2.53 -11.48
N MET A 112 -4.31 -2.42 -10.26
CA MET A 112 -5.03 -1.71 -9.19
C MET A 112 -5.18 -0.23 -9.54
N ASP A 113 -6.34 0.34 -9.24
CA ASP A 113 -6.58 1.77 -9.43
C ASP A 113 -5.77 2.59 -8.43
N PHE A 114 -5.73 2.13 -7.17
CA PHE A 114 -5.01 2.81 -6.09
C PHE A 114 -4.13 1.86 -5.31
N LEU A 115 -3.02 2.39 -4.82
CA LEU A 115 -2.20 1.79 -3.76
C LEU A 115 -2.28 2.71 -2.55
N LEU A 116 -2.90 2.24 -1.47
CA LEU A 116 -3.13 3.02 -0.27
C LEU A 116 -2.04 2.73 0.77
N THR A 117 -1.32 3.76 1.18
CA THR A 117 -0.15 3.63 2.06
C THR A 117 0.14 4.92 2.83
N TRP A 118 0.77 4.80 4.00
CA TRP A 118 1.39 5.91 4.72
C TRP A 118 2.90 6.01 4.47
N ASN A 119 3.47 5.11 3.68
CA ASN A 119 4.89 5.18 3.33
C ASN A 119 5.13 6.33 2.33
N CYS A 120 5.29 7.54 2.86
CA CYS A 120 5.52 8.75 2.06
C CYS A 120 6.97 8.91 1.63
N ARG A 121 7.87 8.05 2.11
CA ARG A 121 9.28 8.07 1.73
C ARG A 121 9.51 7.31 0.42
N HIS A 122 9.00 6.09 0.33
CA HIS A 122 9.31 5.20 -0.78
C HIS A 122 8.15 4.97 -1.74
N LEU A 123 6.91 5.14 -1.31
CA LEU A 123 5.72 4.88 -2.12
C LEU A 123 4.94 6.17 -2.43
N ALA A 124 4.23 6.73 -1.47
CA ALA A 124 3.42 7.94 -1.65
C ALA A 124 4.31 9.20 -1.63
N ASN A 125 5.22 9.29 -2.59
CA ASN A 125 6.19 10.38 -2.69
C ASN A 125 6.06 11.03 -4.08
N ALA A 126 5.65 12.28 -4.10
CA ALA A 126 5.42 13.02 -5.35
C ALA A 126 6.67 13.09 -6.26
N ASN A 127 7.87 13.07 -5.67
CA ASN A 127 9.12 13.10 -6.43
C ASN A 127 9.37 11.82 -7.25
N LYS A 128 8.65 10.73 -6.95
CA LYS A 128 8.81 9.44 -7.64
C LYS A 128 7.80 9.21 -8.75
N VAL A 129 6.74 10.02 -8.83
CA VAL A 129 5.61 9.78 -9.75
C VAL A 129 6.07 9.69 -11.20
N GLN A 130 6.89 10.63 -11.66
CA GLN A 130 7.35 10.63 -13.05
C GLN A 130 8.28 9.45 -13.33
N HIS A 131 9.21 9.14 -12.42
CA HIS A 131 10.12 8.01 -12.56
C HIS A 131 9.34 6.69 -12.63
N LEU A 132 8.38 6.50 -11.74
CA LEU A 132 7.50 5.34 -11.78
C LEU A 132 6.75 5.23 -13.11
N SER A 133 6.20 6.32 -13.61
CA SER A 133 5.49 6.33 -14.89
C SER A 133 6.37 5.88 -16.04
N VAL A 134 7.63 6.33 -16.08
CA VAL A 134 8.60 5.91 -17.10
C VAL A 134 8.90 4.42 -17.00
N LEU A 135 9.17 3.93 -15.79
CA LEU A 135 9.53 2.51 -15.59
C LEU A 135 8.36 1.60 -15.91
N ASN A 136 7.16 1.91 -15.44
CA ASN A 136 5.97 1.10 -15.74
C ASN A 136 5.62 1.13 -17.23
N ALA A 137 5.79 2.26 -17.91
CA ALA A 137 5.61 2.32 -19.35
C ALA A 137 6.56 1.37 -20.09
N ARG A 138 7.81 1.30 -19.68
CA ARG A 138 8.81 0.36 -20.25
C ARG A 138 8.42 -1.10 -19.99
N LEU A 139 7.80 -1.38 -18.85
CA LEU A 139 7.35 -2.71 -18.47
C LEU A 139 5.99 -3.09 -19.11
N GLY A 140 5.33 -2.15 -19.76
CA GLY A 140 3.98 -2.35 -20.29
C GLY A 140 2.91 -2.43 -19.20
N LEU A 141 3.16 -1.81 -18.04
CA LEU A 141 2.26 -1.84 -16.90
C LEU A 141 1.58 -0.49 -16.67
N PRO A 142 0.31 -0.48 -16.24
CA PRO A 142 -0.33 0.75 -15.78
C PRO A 142 0.29 1.22 -14.47
N VAL A 143 0.07 2.48 -14.15
CA VAL A 143 0.56 3.09 -12.90
C VAL A 143 -0.62 3.21 -11.94
N PRO A 144 -0.61 2.54 -10.78
CA PRO A 144 -1.60 2.81 -9.75
C PRO A 144 -1.40 4.21 -9.19
N VAL A 145 -2.48 4.87 -8.81
CA VAL A 145 -2.36 6.12 -8.05
C VAL A 145 -1.96 5.76 -6.62
N ILE A 146 -0.76 6.16 -6.21
CA ILE A 146 -0.28 5.92 -4.85
C ILE A 146 -0.73 7.07 -3.97
N THR A 147 -1.49 6.77 -2.94
CA THR A 147 -2.16 7.79 -2.13
C THR A 147 -2.27 7.38 -0.66
N THR A 148 -2.74 8.31 0.15
CA THR A 148 -2.95 8.10 1.59
C THR A 148 -4.44 8.19 1.94
N PRO A 149 -4.85 7.72 3.13
CA PRO A 149 -6.22 7.90 3.60
C PRO A 149 -6.70 9.36 3.69
N LEU A 150 -5.79 10.32 3.69
CA LEU A 150 -6.15 11.74 3.66
C LEU A 150 -6.66 12.19 2.29
N MET A 151 -6.20 11.53 1.23
CA MET A 151 -6.49 11.94 -0.15
C MET A 151 -7.53 11.04 -0.83
N LEU A 152 -7.71 9.81 -0.37
CA LEU A 152 -8.66 8.87 -0.97
C LEU A 152 -9.99 8.90 -0.22
N ILE A 153 -10.72 9.97 -0.38
CA ILE A 153 -12.03 10.17 0.25
C ILE A 153 -13.08 10.25 -0.85
N PRO A 154 -14.12 9.40 -0.82
CA PRO A 154 -15.22 9.49 -1.78
C PRO A 154 -15.93 10.84 -1.68
N GLU A 155 -16.29 11.40 -2.83
CA GLU A 155 -16.95 12.71 -2.89
C GLU A 155 -18.22 12.80 -2.00
N ASN A 156 -18.90 11.68 -1.83
CA ASN A 156 -20.13 11.60 -1.02
C ASN A 156 -19.90 11.66 0.49
N TYR A 157 -18.66 11.65 0.94
CA TYR A 157 -18.29 11.62 2.37
C TYR A 157 -17.55 12.88 2.82
N ALA A 158 -17.64 13.91 2.06
CA ALA A 158 -17.03 15.20 2.39
C ALA A 158 -17.74 15.87 3.58
#